data_c77f4c60c4389a7c7122979850f4c10e
#
_entry.id   c77f4c60c4389a7c7122979850f4c10e
#
_cell.length_a   1.000
_cell.length_b   1.000
_cell.length_c   1.000
_cell.angle_alpha   90.00
_cell.angle_beta   90.00
_cell.angle_gamma   90.00
#
_symmetry.space_group_name_H-M   'P 1'
#
loop_
_entity.id
_entity.type
_entity.pdbx_description
1 polymer ?
#
loop_
_entity_poly.entity_id
_entity_poly.type
_entity_poly.pdbx_seq_one_letter_code
_entity_poly.pdbx_strand_id
1 'polypeptide(L)'
;MASSAEEPDAPYPQAYDFMLACFVEAADPGLLVLPTHRVVRGLPPFTMADLAAKLDGTFRLEGLGDCMDPSCAAWRAEAFLANHPAGAFVAVTANERVLSGFVLDSHMLERAFKSTDVAEPLRALDVVQLHELVLGGALGITPEKLSAQSNIEYVKSMADAVSAVRGGAVGAVAGAAGALAPNAAFLMNPTPVAQVLEVARANVRMPQKSTYFLPKITTGWTFHVHDAPSEVWGEGAQSRPWWPAQVTSA
;
A
#
# COMPACT_ATOMS: atom_id res chain seq x y z
N MET A 1 17.24 8.84 18.45
CA MET A 1 16.01 9.54 18.87
C MET A 1 16.47 10.74 19.70
N ALA A 2 16.52 11.91 19.08
CA ALA A 2 16.77 13.14 19.80
C ALA A 2 15.45 13.57 20.42
N SER A 3 15.42 13.71 21.76
CA SER A 3 14.33 14.29 22.52
C SER A 3 14.17 15.73 22.05
N SER A 4 13.04 16.06 21.44
CA SER A 4 12.62 17.44 21.29
C SER A 4 12.29 17.96 22.69
N ALA A 5 13.27 18.61 23.33
CA ALA A 5 12.96 19.49 24.44
C ALA A 5 12.13 20.64 23.84
N GLU A 6 10.85 20.70 24.15
CA GLU A 6 10.04 21.88 23.91
C GLU A 6 10.69 23.03 24.68
N GLU A 7 11.26 23.99 23.96
CA GLU A 7 11.57 25.30 24.51
C GLU A 7 10.24 26.08 24.61
N PRO A 8 9.70 26.29 25.80
CA PRO A 8 8.32 26.77 25.96
C PRO A 8 8.10 28.25 25.64
N ASP A 9 9.11 28.99 25.17
CA ASP A 9 9.06 30.46 25.05
C ASP A 9 9.65 31.03 23.75
N ALA A 10 9.71 30.27 22.67
CA ALA A 10 10.08 30.88 21.39
C ALA A 10 8.90 31.71 20.84
N PRO A 11 8.99 33.03 20.74
CA PRO A 11 7.85 33.92 20.43
C PRO A 11 7.35 33.83 18.98
N TYR A 12 7.96 32.97 18.15
CA TYR A 12 7.59 32.76 16.73
C TYR A 12 7.78 31.30 16.36
N PRO A 13 6.96 30.76 15.39
CA PRO A 13 7.17 29.42 14.84
C PRO A 13 8.60 29.30 14.28
N GLN A 14 9.26 28.21 14.62
CA GLN A 14 10.61 27.92 14.17
C GLN A 14 10.58 27.33 12.76
N ALA A 15 11.71 27.35 12.04
CA ALA A 15 11.78 26.78 10.69
C ALA A 15 11.37 25.32 10.65
N TYR A 16 11.66 24.54 11.68
CA TYR A 16 11.27 23.13 11.80
C TYR A 16 9.78 22.90 12.08
N ASP A 17 9.00 23.93 12.41
CA ASP A 17 7.54 23.84 12.55
C ASP A 17 6.83 23.85 11.20
N PHE A 18 7.55 24.10 10.10
CA PHE A 18 7.02 24.14 8.77
C PHE A 18 7.53 22.96 7.94
N MET A 19 6.71 22.52 7.01
CA MET A 19 7.07 21.53 6.02
C MET A 19 6.58 21.97 4.63
N LEU A 20 7.31 21.56 3.59
CA LEU A 20 6.81 21.71 2.23
C LEU A 20 5.66 20.72 2.02
N ALA A 21 4.49 21.24 1.67
CA ALA A 21 3.31 20.44 1.36
C ALA A 21 2.79 20.78 -0.04
N CYS A 22 2.26 19.77 -0.71
CA CYS A 22 1.51 19.93 -1.93
C CYS A 22 0.07 19.45 -1.69
N PHE A 23 -0.89 20.28 -2.00
CA PHE A 23 -2.30 19.97 -1.90
C PHE A 23 -2.86 19.68 -3.29
N VAL A 24 -3.56 18.55 -3.42
CA VAL A 24 -4.23 18.13 -4.65
C VAL A 24 -5.68 17.87 -4.31
N GLU A 25 -6.59 18.35 -5.16
CA GLU A 25 -8.01 18.05 -4.99
C GLU A 25 -8.25 16.55 -5.16
N ALA A 26 -8.98 15.94 -4.20
CA ALA A 26 -9.21 14.50 -4.20
C ALA A 26 -10.05 14.01 -5.40
N ALA A 27 -10.84 14.91 -6.00
CA ALA A 27 -11.64 14.64 -7.19
C ALA A 27 -10.94 15.03 -8.51
N ASP A 28 -9.68 15.46 -8.45
CA ASP A 28 -8.93 15.83 -9.66
C ASP A 28 -8.76 14.59 -10.57
N PRO A 29 -9.20 14.65 -11.84
CA PRO A 29 -9.10 13.51 -12.76
C PRO A 29 -7.65 13.15 -13.12
N GLY A 30 -6.69 14.02 -12.85
CA GLY A 30 -5.26 13.75 -13.00
C GLY A 30 -4.66 13.01 -11.80
N LEU A 31 -5.39 12.91 -10.67
CA LEU A 31 -4.94 12.15 -9.51
C LEU A 31 -5.21 10.66 -9.71
N LEU A 32 -4.17 9.91 -9.98
CA LEU A 32 -4.26 8.47 -10.17
C LEU A 32 -3.74 7.74 -8.92
N VAL A 33 -4.44 6.68 -8.52
CA VAL A 33 -3.94 5.72 -7.53
C VAL A 33 -3.61 4.43 -8.26
N LEU A 34 -2.36 4.03 -8.20
CA LEU A 34 -1.93 2.75 -8.75
C LEU A 34 -1.97 1.66 -7.69
N PRO A 35 -2.28 0.41 -8.11
CA PRO A 35 -2.18 -0.74 -7.21
C PRO A 35 -0.72 -1.01 -6.85
N THR A 36 -0.54 -1.66 -5.73
CA THR A 36 0.74 -2.25 -5.36
C THR A 36 0.51 -3.74 -5.16
N HIS A 37 1.16 -4.57 -5.95
CA HIS A 37 1.07 -6.04 -5.86
C HIS A 37 2.11 -6.56 -4.86
N ARG A 38 1.88 -7.74 -4.33
CA ARG A 38 2.75 -8.35 -3.32
C ARG A 38 3.31 -9.65 -3.84
N VAL A 39 4.63 -9.77 -3.86
CA VAL A 39 5.33 -11.03 -4.12
C VAL A 39 5.85 -11.56 -2.80
N VAL A 40 5.39 -12.74 -2.42
CA VAL A 40 5.77 -13.41 -1.18
C VAL A 40 6.88 -14.40 -1.46
N ARG A 41 7.89 -14.42 -0.59
CA ARG A 41 9.12 -15.21 -0.75
C ARG A 41 9.53 -15.86 0.56
N GLY A 42 10.25 -17.00 0.46
CA GLY A 42 10.92 -17.62 1.61
C GLY A 42 9.98 -18.27 2.62
N LEU A 43 8.77 -18.61 2.21
CA LEU A 43 7.86 -19.45 3.00
C LEU A 43 8.04 -20.92 2.63
N PRO A 44 7.61 -21.85 3.47
CA PRO A 44 7.42 -23.24 3.07
C PRO A 44 6.55 -23.31 1.80
N PRO A 45 6.83 -24.24 0.87
CA PRO A 45 5.99 -24.40 -0.31
C PRO A 45 4.54 -24.67 0.05
N PHE A 46 3.62 -24.04 -0.65
CA PHE A 46 2.18 -24.27 -0.54
C PHE A 46 1.53 -24.23 -1.93
N THR A 47 0.36 -24.84 -2.05
CA THR A 47 -0.48 -24.81 -3.26
C THR A 47 -1.63 -23.82 -3.09
N MET A 48 -2.29 -23.47 -4.21
CA MET A 48 -3.54 -22.69 -4.15
C MET A 48 -4.63 -23.43 -3.39
N ALA A 49 -4.67 -24.77 -3.47
CA ALA A 49 -5.60 -25.57 -2.71
C ALA A 49 -5.37 -25.47 -1.19
N ASP A 50 -4.09 -25.46 -0.76
CA ASP A 50 -3.73 -25.25 0.66
C ASP A 50 -4.15 -23.86 1.15
N LEU A 51 -3.92 -22.84 0.32
CA LEU A 51 -4.33 -21.47 0.64
C LEU A 51 -5.85 -21.36 0.69
N ALA A 52 -6.55 -21.90 -0.31
CA ALA A 52 -8.00 -21.88 -0.37
C ALA A 52 -8.63 -22.59 0.84
N ALA A 53 -8.09 -23.73 1.26
CA ALA A 53 -8.57 -24.46 2.44
C ALA A 53 -8.43 -23.65 3.74
N LYS A 54 -7.37 -22.85 3.86
CA LYS A 54 -7.16 -21.95 5.02
C LYS A 54 -8.08 -20.72 5.00
N LEU A 55 -8.56 -20.32 3.83
CA LEU A 55 -9.42 -19.16 3.61
C LEU A 55 -10.90 -19.55 3.43
N ASP A 56 -11.20 -20.84 3.52
CA ASP A 56 -12.57 -21.36 3.37
C ASP A 56 -13.54 -20.70 4.36
N GLY A 57 -14.75 -20.41 3.87
CA GLY A 57 -15.75 -19.68 4.64
C GLY A 57 -15.47 -18.17 4.82
N THR A 58 -14.34 -17.66 4.31
CA THR A 58 -14.03 -16.22 4.32
C THR A 58 -13.92 -15.68 2.90
N PHE A 59 -13.25 -16.41 2.01
CA PHE A 59 -13.10 -16.06 0.61
C PHE A 59 -13.66 -17.16 -0.28
N ARG A 60 -14.39 -16.76 -1.32
CA ARG A 60 -14.77 -17.65 -2.41
C ARG A 60 -13.66 -17.71 -3.43
N LEU A 61 -13.29 -18.91 -3.85
CA LEU A 61 -12.27 -19.16 -4.87
C LEU A 61 -12.90 -19.28 -6.26
N GLU A 62 -12.31 -18.61 -7.24
CA GLU A 62 -12.63 -18.70 -8.65
C GLU A 62 -11.39 -19.02 -9.48
N GLY A 63 -11.44 -20.09 -10.29
CA GLY A 63 -10.37 -20.41 -11.23
C GLY A 63 -10.43 -19.51 -12.45
N LEU A 64 -9.34 -18.76 -12.73
CA LEU A 64 -9.27 -17.84 -13.88
C LEU A 64 -8.65 -18.50 -15.12
N GLY A 65 -8.45 -19.79 -15.07
CA GLY A 65 -7.89 -20.59 -16.17
C GLY A 65 -6.37 -20.61 -16.22
N ASP A 66 -5.85 -21.45 -17.10
CA ASP A 66 -4.42 -21.65 -17.31
C ASP A 66 -3.82 -20.51 -18.15
N CYS A 67 -2.77 -19.92 -17.64
CA CYS A 67 -2.00 -18.93 -18.36
C CYS A 67 -0.57 -18.84 -17.81
N MET A 68 0.41 -19.27 -18.61
CA MET A 68 1.82 -19.21 -18.23
C MET A 68 2.49 -17.89 -18.60
N ASP A 69 2.00 -17.24 -19.65
CA ASP A 69 2.53 -15.93 -20.07
C ASP A 69 2.15 -14.83 -19.08
N PRO A 70 3.12 -14.04 -18.60
CA PRO A 70 2.85 -12.99 -17.61
C PRO A 70 1.86 -11.91 -18.08
N SER A 71 1.88 -11.56 -19.37
CA SER A 71 0.98 -10.53 -19.90
C SER A 71 -0.46 -11.05 -19.99
N CYS A 72 -0.61 -12.31 -20.42
CA CYS A 72 -1.91 -12.98 -20.39
C CYS A 72 -2.43 -13.13 -18.95
N ALA A 73 -1.57 -13.48 -18.00
CA ALA A 73 -1.94 -13.58 -16.58
C ALA A 73 -2.38 -12.23 -16.02
N ALA A 74 -1.65 -11.16 -16.35
CA ALA A 74 -2.01 -9.80 -15.97
C ALA A 74 -3.37 -9.38 -16.52
N TRP A 75 -3.59 -9.61 -17.83
CA TRP A 75 -4.88 -9.28 -18.47
C TRP A 75 -6.07 -10.00 -17.83
N ARG A 76 -5.93 -11.31 -17.53
CA ARG A 76 -6.98 -12.08 -16.84
C ARG A 76 -7.24 -11.57 -15.42
N ALA A 77 -6.16 -11.23 -14.69
CA ALA A 77 -6.27 -10.69 -13.36
C ALA A 77 -6.95 -9.31 -13.37
N GLU A 78 -6.60 -8.43 -14.30
CA GLU A 78 -7.25 -7.13 -14.50
C GLU A 78 -8.75 -7.30 -14.81
N ALA A 79 -9.10 -8.19 -15.72
CA ALA A 79 -10.49 -8.47 -16.07
C ALA A 79 -11.30 -8.99 -14.86
N PHE A 80 -10.71 -9.88 -14.05
CA PHE A 80 -11.34 -10.37 -12.84
C PHE A 80 -11.53 -9.25 -11.81
N LEU A 81 -10.47 -8.50 -11.52
CA LEU A 81 -10.48 -7.42 -10.53
C LEU A 81 -11.40 -6.27 -10.93
N ALA A 82 -11.53 -5.96 -12.22
CA ALA A 82 -12.49 -4.97 -12.72
C ALA A 82 -13.95 -5.35 -12.43
N ASN A 83 -14.26 -6.66 -12.42
CA ASN A 83 -15.58 -7.16 -12.05
C ASN A 83 -15.79 -7.27 -10.52
N HIS A 84 -14.71 -7.13 -9.74
CA HIS A 84 -14.71 -7.20 -8.28
C HIS A 84 -13.96 -5.99 -7.70
N PRO A 85 -14.55 -4.80 -7.72
CA PRO A 85 -13.85 -3.54 -7.38
C PRO A 85 -13.47 -3.42 -5.89
N ALA A 86 -13.96 -4.31 -5.04
CA ALA A 86 -13.66 -4.38 -3.62
C ALA A 86 -13.69 -5.82 -3.11
N GLY A 87 -12.91 -6.11 -2.09
CA GLY A 87 -12.89 -7.41 -1.43
C GLY A 87 -12.28 -8.52 -2.27
N ALA A 88 -11.42 -8.21 -3.23
CA ALA A 88 -10.87 -9.21 -4.13
C ALA A 88 -9.36 -9.08 -4.37
N PHE A 89 -8.74 -10.23 -4.62
CA PHE A 89 -7.37 -10.31 -5.11
C PHE A 89 -7.19 -11.54 -6.01
N VAL A 90 -6.16 -11.52 -6.84
CA VAL A 90 -5.76 -12.70 -7.63
C VAL A 90 -4.43 -13.22 -7.09
N ALA A 91 -4.36 -14.53 -6.88
CA ALA A 91 -3.14 -15.20 -6.44
C ALA A 91 -2.55 -16.06 -7.57
N VAL A 92 -1.22 -16.04 -7.67
CA VAL A 92 -0.43 -16.82 -8.60
C VAL A 92 0.71 -17.47 -7.84
N THR A 93 0.83 -18.79 -7.89
CA THR A 93 1.97 -19.51 -7.30
C THR A 93 3.07 -19.77 -8.32
N ALA A 94 4.26 -20.08 -7.81
CA ALA A 94 5.43 -20.42 -8.63
C ALA A 94 5.23 -21.71 -9.45
N ASN A 95 4.50 -22.66 -8.89
CA ASN A 95 4.42 -24.04 -9.40
C ASN A 95 3.11 -24.37 -10.13
N GLU A 96 2.11 -23.50 -10.08
CA GLU A 96 0.81 -23.75 -10.66
C GLU A 96 0.56 -22.85 -11.88
N ARG A 97 -0.06 -23.43 -12.89
CA ARG A 97 -0.38 -22.73 -14.14
C ARG A 97 -1.63 -21.89 -14.05
N VAL A 98 -2.56 -22.30 -13.20
CA VAL A 98 -3.87 -21.67 -13.02
C VAL A 98 -3.76 -20.44 -12.13
N LEU A 99 -4.38 -19.34 -12.56
CA LEU A 99 -4.59 -18.17 -11.71
C LEU A 99 -5.85 -18.40 -10.86
N SER A 100 -5.79 -17.94 -9.65
CA SER A 100 -6.89 -18.06 -8.69
C SER A 100 -7.36 -16.71 -8.20
N GLY A 101 -8.61 -16.38 -8.51
CA GLY A 101 -9.30 -15.21 -7.98
C GLY A 101 -9.93 -15.53 -6.62
N PHE A 102 -9.76 -14.65 -5.66
CA PHE A 102 -10.36 -14.73 -4.32
C PHE A 102 -11.28 -13.54 -4.14
N VAL A 103 -12.52 -13.80 -3.76
CA VAL A 103 -13.53 -12.78 -3.46
C VAL A 103 -13.99 -12.97 -2.03
N LEU A 104 -13.85 -11.92 -1.23
CA LEU A 104 -14.33 -11.90 0.15
C LEU A 104 -15.86 -11.98 0.16
N ASP A 105 -16.40 -12.87 0.97
CA ASP A 105 -17.81 -12.84 1.28
C ASP A 105 -18.09 -11.66 2.21
N SER A 106 -18.84 -10.67 1.72
CA SER A 106 -19.14 -9.44 2.47
C SER A 106 -19.90 -9.73 3.79
N HIS A 107 -20.67 -10.81 3.85
CA HIS A 107 -21.33 -11.24 5.08
C HIS A 107 -20.37 -11.81 6.12
N MET A 108 -19.17 -12.19 5.69
CA MET A 108 -18.14 -12.74 6.57
C MET A 108 -17.14 -11.69 7.05
N LEU A 109 -17.16 -10.46 6.50
CA LEU A 109 -16.20 -9.41 6.83
C LEU A 109 -16.10 -9.18 8.34
N GLU A 110 -17.21 -8.89 8.99
CA GLU A 110 -17.24 -8.63 10.44
C GLU A 110 -16.78 -9.84 11.26
N ARG A 111 -17.16 -11.05 10.84
CA ARG A 111 -16.75 -12.28 11.49
C ARG A 111 -15.24 -12.53 11.33
N ALA A 112 -14.70 -12.27 10.15
CA ALA A 112 -13.27 -12.46 9.85
C ALA A 112 -12.38 -11.56 10.70
N PHE A 113 -12.85 -10.34 11.01
CA PHE A 113 -12.11 -9.38 11.84
C PHE A 113 -12.48 -9.39 13.32
N LYS A 114 -13.39 -10.27 13.77
CA LYS A 114 -13.90 -10.30 15.15
C LYS A 114 -12.81 -10.45 16.22
N SER A 115 -11.76 -11.19 15.91
CA SER A 115 -10.65 -11.47 16.84
C SER A 115 -9.41 -10.60 16.59
N THR A 116 -9.52 -9.60 15.75
CA THR A 116 -8.41 -8.68 15.42
C THR A 116 -8.63 -7.32 16.06
N ASP A 117 -7.54 -6.59 16.31
CA ASP A 117 -7.56 -5.20 16.79
C ASP A 117 -7.55 -4.20 15.61
N VAL A 118 -8.14 -4.59 14.48
CA VAL A 118 -8.20 -3.74 13.29
C VAL A 118 -9.39 -2.78 13.41
N ALA A 119 -9.11 -1.48 13.35
CA ALA A 119 -10.13 -0.44 13.37
C ALA A 119 -11.13 -0.61 12.21
N GLU A 120 -12.42 -0.38 12.49
CA GLU A 120 -13.51 -0.62 11.55
C GLU A 120 -13.29 0.00 10.15
N PRO A 121 -12.86 1.27 10.00
CA PRO A 121 -12.66 1.87 8.68
C PRO A 121 -11.56 1.18 7.84
N LEU A 122 -10.66 0.44 8.48
CA LEU A 122 -9.59 -0.29 7.79
C LEU A 122 -10.06 -1.63 7.23
N ARG A 123 -11.09 -2.25 7.82
CA ARG A 123 -11.55 -3.60 7.45
C ARG A 123 -12.06 -3.69 6.02
N ALA A 124 -12.62 -2.59 5.49
CA ALA A 124 -13.11 -2.49 4.12
C ALA A 124 -11.99 -2.38 3.07
N LEU A 125 -10.74 -2.15 3.49
CA LEU A 125 -9.62 -2.03 2.57
C LEU A 125 -9.11 -3.39 2.12
N ASP A 126 -9.07 -3.65 0.81
CA ASP A 126 -8.54 -4.89 0.24
C ASP A 126 -7.12 -5.19 0.73
N VAL A 127 -6.29 -4.15 0.88
CA VAL A 127 -4.93 -4.29 1.38
C VAL A 127 -4.88 -4.79 2.83
N VAL A 128 -5.82 -4.37 3.66
CA VAL A 128 -5.91 -4.81 5.07
C VAL A 128 -6.43 -6.24 5.12
N GLN A 129 -7.46 -6.55 4.33
CA GLN A 129 -7.97 -7.91 4.19
C GLN A 129 -6.87 -8.88 3.76
N LEU A 130 -6.07 -8.50 2.74
CA LEU A 130 -4.93 -9.31 2.32
C LEU A 130 -3.89 -9.46 3.44
N HIS A 131 -3.51 -8.37 4.11
CA HIS A 131 -2.46 -8.41 5.14
C HIS A 131 -2.88 -9.21 6.36
N GLU A 132 -4.08 -8.97 6.88
CA GLU A 132 -4.55 -9.58 8.12
C GLU A 132 -5.03 -11.02 7.92
N LEU A 133 -5.87 -11.25 6.91
CA LEU A 133 -6.53 -12.54 6.76
C LEU A 133 -5.67 -13.54 5.97
N VAL A 134 -4.95 -13.06 4.96
CA VAL A 134 -4.18 -13.95 4.07
C VAL A 134 -2.72 -14.02 4.51
N LEU A 135 -2.00 -12.91 4.53
CA LEU A 135 -0.56 -12.92 4.83
C LEU A 135 -0.31 -13.27 6.30
N GLY A 136 -1.02 -12.64 7.22
CA GLY A 136 -0.94 -12.91 8.65
C GLY A 136 -1.62 -14.22 9.02
N GLY A 137 -2.93 -14.31 8.76
CA GLY A 137 -3.76 -15.41 9.21
C GLY A 137 -3.45 -16.75 8.53
N ALA A 138 -3.43 -16.78 7.19
CA ALA A 138 -3.24 -18.03 6.46
C ALA A 138 -1.77 -18.40 6.23
N LEU A 139 -0.88 -17.41 5.99
CA LEU A 139 0.52 -17.64 5.66
C LEU A 139 1.51 -17.41 6.82
N GLY A 140 1.05 -16.84 7.95
CA GLY A 140 1.86 -16.65 9.15
C GLY A 140 2.97 -15.59 9.00
N ILE A 141 2.78 -14.60 8.11
CA ILE A 141 3.70 -13.47 7.96
C ILE A 141 3.33 -12.42 9.01
N THR A 142 4.16 -12.26 10.03
CA THR A 142 3.89 -11.33 11.13
C THR A 142 4.01 -9.86 10.70
N PRO A 143 3.40 -8.91 11.43
CA PRO A 143 3.52 -7.47 11.16
C PRO A 143 4.97 -6.99 11.13
N GLU A 144 5.86 -7.55 11.97
CA GLU A 144 7.28 -7.22 12.01
C GLU A 144 7.97 -7.62 10.70
N LYS A 145 7.64 -8.82 10.16
CA LYS A 145 8.16 -9.30 8.88
C LYS A 145 7.65 -8.45 7.71
N LEU A 146 6.39 -8.03 7.75
CA LEU A 146 5.82 -7.11 6.77
C LEU A 146 6.53 -5.75 6.80
N SER A 147 6.74 -5.19 7.99
CA SER A 147 7.43 -3.92 8.19
C SER A 147 8.89 -3.98 7.75
N ALA A 148 9.59 -5.06 8.07
CA ALA A 148 10.98 -5.32 7.67
C ALA A 148 11.12 -5.73 6.20
N GLN A 149 10.00 -5.99 5.50
CA GLN A 149 9.96 -6.51 4.11
C GLN A 149 10.83 -7.78 3.92
N SER A 150 10.91 -8.63 4.94
CA SER A 150 11.78 -9.81 4.91
C SER A 150 11.24 -10.95 4.04
N ASN A 151 9.91 -11.05 3.92
CA ASN A 151 9.23 -12.08 3.13
C ASN A 151 8.33 -11.52 2.03
N ILE A 152 8.34 -10.19 1.82
CA ILE A 152 7.44 -9.53 0.89
C ILE A 152 8.19 -8.51 0.03
N GLU A 153 7.86 -8.48 -1.24
CA GLU A 153 8.31 -7.48 -2.21
C GLU A 153 7.09 -6.77 -2.78
N TYR A 154 7.18 -5.46 -2.95
CA TYR A 154 6.10 -4.65 -3.51
C TYR A 154 6.40 -4.32 -4.97
N VAL A 155 5.50 -4.74 -5.86
CA VAL A 155 5.64 -4.60 -7.31
C VAL A 155 4.47 -3.80 -7.87
N LYS A 156 4.73 -2.93 -8.85
CA LYS A 156 3.71 -2.04 -9.42
C LYS A 156 2.98 -2.63 -10.62
N SER A 157 3.66 -3.47 -11.40
CA SER A 157 3.12 -4.11 -12.60
C SER A 157 2.68 -5.53 -12.27
N MET A 158 1.46 -5.90 -12.69
CA MET A 158 0.96 -7.27 -12.54
C MET A 158 1.82 -8.26 -13.29
N ALA A 159 2.23 -7.92 -14.53
CA ALA A 159 3.08 -8.78 -15.34
C ALA A 159 4.45 -9.03 -14.68
N ASP A 160 5.05 -7.98 -14.07
CA ASP A 160 6.31 -8.12 -13.35
C ASP A 160 6.15 -8.98 -12.09
N ALA A 161 5.04 -8.83 -11.37
CA ALA A 161 4.76 -9.64 -10.20
C ALA A 161 4.60 -11.14 -10.56
N VAL A 162 3.90 -11.44 -11.65
CA VAL A 162 3.77 -12.81 -12.18
C VAL A 162 5.12 -13.35 -12.64
N SER A 163 5.89 -12.55 -13.38
CA SER A 163 7.24 -12.91 -13.83
C SER A 163 8.19 -13.21 -12.68
N ALA A 164 8.13 -12.41 -11.62
CA ALA A 164 8.95 -12.59 -10.42
C ALA A 164 8.67 -13.92 -9.72
N VAL A 165 7.45 -14.43 -9.80
CA VAL A 165 7.06 -15.73 -9.21
C VAL A 165 7.38 -16.90 -10.13
N ARG A 166 7.20 -16.76 -11.44
CA ARG A 166 7.35 -17.85 -12.41
C ARG A 166 8.76 -17.98 -13.00
N GLY A 167 9.77 -17.32 -12.41
CA GLY A 167 11.18 -17.53 -12.75
C GLY A 167 11.71 -16.63 -13.87
N GLY A 168 10.98 -15.60 -14.25
CA GLY A 168 11.52 -14.53 -15.07
C GLY A 168 12.40 -13.63 -14.20
N ALA A 169 13.70 -13.61 -14.45
CA ALA A 169 14.63 -12.67 -13.84
C ALA A 169 14.37 -11.25 -14.38
N VAL A 170 13.25 -10.64 -14.01
CA VAL A 170 12.98 -9.24 -14.35
C VAL A 170 13.06 -8.41 -13.06
N GLY A 171 14.14 -7.63 -12.97
CA GLY A 171 14.23 -6.50 -12.06
C GLY A 171 14.18 -6.87 -10.59
N ALA A 172 14.97 -7.83 -10.14
CA ALA A 172 15.21 -8.03 -8.72
C ALA A 172 15.77 -6.73 -8.13
N VAL A 173 14.92 -5.89 -7.57
CA VAL A 173 15.37 -4.86 -6.65
C VAL A 173 15.98 -5.65 -5.49
N ALA A 174 17.29 -5.52 -5.34
CA ALA A 174 18.08 -6.25 -4.34
C ALA A 174 17.68 -5.78 -2.93
N GLY A 175 16.55 -6.27 -2.46
CA GLY A 175 16.15 -6.21 -1.05
C GLY A 175 16.39 -7.55 -0.38
N ALA A 176 16.37 -7.60 0.94
CA ALA A 176 16.56 -8.83 1.72
C ALA A 176 15.62 -9.98 1.27
N ALA A 177 14.41 -9.67 0.82
CA ALA A 177 13.45 -10.64 0.30
C ALA A 177 13.80 -11.14 -1.12
N GLY A 178 14.51 -10.39 -1.94
CA GLY A 178 14.86 -10.77 -3.31
C GLY A 178 15.78 -11.98 -3.45
N ALA A 179 16.51 -12.32 -2.37
CA ALA A 179 17.38 -13.51 -2.33
C ALA A 179 16.62 -14.82 -2.05
N LEU A 180 15.37 -14.74 -1.61
CA LEU A 180 14.56 -15.90 -1.24
C LEU A 180 13.76 -16.42 -2.43
N ALA A 181 13.52 -17.74 -2.45
CA ALA A 181 12.67 -18.36 -3.45
C ALA A 181 11.25 -17.78 -3.41
N PRO A 182 10.67 -17.44 -4.57
CA PRO A 182 9.29 -16.92 -4.64
C PRO A 182 8.28 -18.04 -4.33
N ASN A 183 7.24 -17.69 -3.59
CA ASN A 183 6.12 -18.58 -3.29
C ASN A 183 4.89 -18.20 -4.13
N ALA A 184 4.44 -16.97 -4.02
CA ALA A 184 3.24 -16.49 -4.68
C ALA A 184 3.27 -14.98 -4.94
N ALA A 185 2.51 -14.53 -5.93
CA ALA A 185 2.16 -13.13 -6.12
C ALA A 185 0.66 -12.93 -5.82
N PHE A 186 0.36 -11.82 -5.14
CA PHE A 186 -1.00 -11.35 -4.87
C PHE A 186 -1.22 -10.05 -5.64
N LEU A 187 -2.11 -10.12 -6.63
CA LEU A 187 -2.44 -9.01 -7.52
C LEU A 187 -3.69 -8.32 -6.98
N MET A 188 -3.65 -7.00 -6.89
CA MET A 188 -4.63 -6.20 -6.15
C MET A 188 -5.24 -5.11 -7.03
N ASN A 189 -6.45 -4.68 -6.70
CA ASN A 189 -6.99 -3.39 -7.13
C ASN A 189 -6.24 -2.20 -6.51
N PRO A 190 -6.25 -1.02 -7.15
CA PRO A 190 -5.86 0.20 -6.49
C PRO A 190 -6.85 0.55 -5.37
N THR A 191 -6.36 1.08 -4.26
CA THR A 191 -7.24 1.58 -3.19
C THR A 191 -7.99 2.82 -3.68
N PRO A 192 -9.33 2.84 -3.68
CA PRO A 192 -10.11 4.01 -4.07
C PRO A 192 -9.82 5.23 -3.19
N VAL A 193 -9.74 6.43 -3.80
CA VAL A 193 -9.53 7.69 -3.05
C VAL A 193 -10.61 7.90 -1.98
N ALA A 194 -11.86 7.49 -2.26
CA ALA A 194 -12.95 7.57 -1.29
C ALA A 194 -12.63 6.83 0.01
N GLN A 195 -12.09 5.60 -0.08
CA GLN A 195 -11.68 4.84 1.10
C GLN A 195 -10.51 5.50 1.85
N VAL A 196 -9.56 6.11 1.12
CA VAL A 196 -8.46 6.87 1.76
C VAL A 196 -9.04 8.03 2.59
N LEU A 197 -10.02 8.75 2.05
CA LEU A 197 -10.68 9.86 2.75
C LEU A 197 -11.50 9.38 3.96
N GLU A 198 -12.18 8.25 3.87
CA GLU A 198 -12.92 7.66 4.99
C GLU A 198 -11.98 7.32 6.16
N VAL A 199 -10.87 6.65 5.88
CA VAL A 199 -9.87 6.32 6.90
C VAL A 199 -9.26 7.58 7.51
N ALA A 200 -8.95 8.59 6.68
CA ALA A 200 -8.42 9.86 7.15
C ALA A 200 -9.42 10.62 8.05
N ARG A 201 -10.71 10.67 7.68
CA ARG A 201 -11.77 11.28 8.51
C ARG A 201 -11.96 10.58 9.85
N ALA A 202 -11.74 9.28 9.90
CA ALA A 202 -11.77 8.51 11.14
C ALA A 202 -10.50 8.69 11.99
N ASN A 203 -9.55 9.52 11.56
CA ASN A 203 -8.26 9.74 12.21
C ASN A 203 -7.46 8.44 12.45
N VAL A 204 -7.57 7.51 11.51
CA VAL A 204 -6.86 6.23 11.54
C VAL A 204 -5.76 6.23 10.48
N ARG A 205 -4.64 5.57 10.77
CA ARG A 205 -3.53 5.45 9.82
C ARG A 205 -3.68 4.20 8.95
N MET A 206 -3.53 4.37 7.64
CA MET A 206 -3.47 3.26 6.71
C MET A 206 -2.15 2.47 6.87
N PRO A 207 -2.15 1.16 6.58
CA PRO A 207 -0.93 0.37 6.49
C PRO A 207 0.06 0.96 5.46
N GLN A 208 1.34 0.65 5.64
CA GLN A 208 2.36 1.03 4.66
C GLN A 208 2.06 0.40 3.29
N LYS A 209 2.44 1.10 2.19
CA LYS A 209 2.28 0.63 0.82
C LYS A 209 0.81 0.33 0.41
N SER A 210 -0.15 1.00 1.06
CA SER A 210 -1.58 0.89 0.72
C SER A 210 -1.96 1.67 -0.54
N THR A 211 -1.26 2.77 -0.82
CA THR A 211 -1.54 3.66 -1.95
C THR A 211 -0.27 4.05 -2.68
N TYR A 212 -0.38 4.25 -3.98
CA TYR A 212 0.66 4.85 -4.81
C TYR A 212 0.04 5.92 -5.69
N PHE A 213 0.15 7.17 -5.26
CA PHE A 213 -0.40 8.32 -5.98
C PHE A 213 0.51 8.75 -7.15
N LEU A 214 -0.13 9.13 -8.26
CA LEU A 214 0.49 9.81 -9.40
C LEU A 214 -0.29 11.11 -9.72
N PRO A 215 0.39 12.15 -10.24
CA PRO A 215 1.85 12.24 -10.41
C PRO A 215 2.59 12.30 -9.07
N LYS A 216 3.80 11.76 -9.03
CA LYS A 216 4.70 11.94 -7.89
C LYS A 216 5.30 13.33 -7.96
N ILE A 217 5.29 14.04 -6.82
CA ILE A 217 6.02 15.29 -6.68
C ILE A 217 7.51 14.97 -6.78
N THR A 218 8.20 15.73 -7.63
CA THR A 218 9.64 15.60 -7.77
C THR A 218 10.32 16.07 -6.50
N THR A 219 11.18 15.25 -5.91
CA THR A 219 11.98 15.61 -4.74
C THR A 219 13.36 16.11 -5.15
N GLY A 220 13.95 16.97 -4.33
CA GLY A 220 15.31 17.48 -4.55
C GLY A 220 15.41 18.77 -5.39
N TRP A 221 14.29 19.33 -5.85
CA TRP A 221 14.26 20.62 -6.56
C TRP A 221 14.14 21.80 -5.61
N THR A 222 13.50 21.59 -4.45
CA THR A 222 13.37 22.57 -3.38
C THR A 222 13.75 21.92 -2.07
N PHE A 223 14.39 22.70 -1.19
CA PHE A 223 14.80 22.26 0.14
C PHE A 223 14.24 23.25 1.16
N HIS A 224 13.72 22.74 2.26
CA HIS A 224 13.44 23.53 3.43
C HIS A 224 14.61 23.42 4.40
N VAL A 225 15.35 24.51 4.57
CA VAL A 225 16.55 24.56 5.41
C VAL A 225 16.15 25.10 6.77
N HIS A 226 16.38 24.32 7.83
CA HIS A 226 15.97 24.68 9.18
C HIS A 226 16.91 25.71 9.85
N ASP A 227 18.20 25.62 9.58
CA ASP A 227 19.22 26.46 10.20
C ASP A 227 19.92 27.37 9.17
N ALA A 228 19.16 27.92 8.22
CA ALA A 228 19.73 28.86 7.25
C ALA A 228 20.20 30.12 7.99
N PRO A 229 21.47 30.57 7.79
CA PRO A 229 21.92 31.85 8.30
C PRO A 229 20.97 32.96 7.84
N SER A 230 20.67 33.92 8.71
CA SER A 230 19.80 35.08 8.42
C SER A 230 20.19 35.87 7.17
N GLU A 231 21.44 35.74 6.72
CA GLU A 231 21.99 36.36 5.51
C GLU A 231 21.47 35.73 4.20
N VAL A 232 20.91 34.51 4.23
CA VAL A 232 20.32 33.86 3.04
C VAL A 232 18.96 34.48 2.67
N TRP A 233 18.27 35.05 3.65
CA TRP A 233 17.01 35.78 3.47
C TRP A 233 17.38 37.28 3.47
N GLY A 234 17.51 37.89 2.31
CA GLY A 234 17.81 39.32 2.23
C GLY A 234 16.93 40.16 3.18
N GLU A 235 17.42 41.28 3.67
CA GLU A 235 16.83 42.15 4.72
C GLU A 235 15.35 42.55 4.51
N GLY A 236 14.69 42.16 3.41
CA GLY A 236 13.29 42.39 3.14
C GLY A 236 12.36 41.20 3.39
N ALA A 237 12.91 40.01 3.71
CA ALA A 237 12.09 38.79 3.82
C ALA A 237 11.42 38.60 5.19
N GLN A 238 11.81 39.38 6.20
CA GLN A 238 11.32 39.24 7.57
C GLN A 238 9.92 39.80 7.85
N SER A 239 9.24 40.44 6.91
CA SER A 239 8.06 41.26 7.28
C SER A 239 6.74 40.87 6.65
N ARG A 240 6.63 39.82 5.84
CA ARG A 240 5.33 39.40 5.29
C ARG A 240 5.12 37.91 5.38
N PRO A 241 4.24 37.43 6.26
CA PRO A 241 3.70 36.09 6.11
C PRO A 241 3.07 35.98 4.72
N TRP A 242 3.50 35.00 3.93
CA TRP A 242 2.98 34.74 2.60
C TRP A 242 1.56 34.13 2.60
N TRP A 243 1.02 33.82 3.79
CA TRP A 243 -0.35 33.40 3.95
C TRP A 243 -1.25 34.59 4.37
N PRO A 244 -2.46 34.71 3.83
CA PRO A 244 -3.39 35.73 4.27
C PRO A 244 -3.76 35.51 5.76
N ALA A 245 -3.63 36.52 6.57
CA ALA A 245 -3.82 36.52 8.02
C ALA A 245 -5.27 36.35 8.47
N GLN A 246 -6.16 35.75 7.69
CA GLN A 246 -7.55 35.48 8.09
C GLN A 246 -8.09 34.24 7.39
N VAL A 247 -8.07 33.09 8.04
CA VAL A 247 -9.20 32.17 7.98
C VAL A 247 -9.93 32.33 9.31
N THR A 248 -10.71 33.40 9.40
CA THR A 248 -11.76 33.48 10.42
C THR A 248 -12.90 32.58 9.98
N SER A 249 -13.21 31.64 10.84
CA SER A 249 -14.38 30.76 10.84
C SER A 249 -15.65 31.45 10.35
N ALA A 250 -16.32 30.83 9.40
CA ALA A 250 -17.77 30.89 9.24
C ALA A 250 -18.29 29.44 9.41
#